data_e7c3a0ed5915567a87d3e62ceb32161e
#
_entry.id   e7c3a0ed5915567a87d3e62ceb32161e
#
_cell.length_a   1.000
_cell.length_b   1.000
_cell.length_c   1.000
_cell.angle_alpha   90.00
_cell.angle_beta   90.00
_cell.angle_gamma   90.00
#
_symmetry.space_group_name_H-M   'P 1'
#
loop_
_entity.id
_entity.type
_entity.pdbx_description
1 polymer ?
#
loop_
_entity_poly.entity_id
_entity_poly.type
_entity_poly.pdbx_seq_one_letter_code
_entity_poly.pdbx_strand_id
1 'polypeptide(L)'
;VSVAKQYQNQGLTLPDLINEGNLGLIKAAQRFDETRGFKFISYAVWWIRQSILQALAEQSRIVRLPLNKIGSINKINKMYALLEQSNERPPSAEEIAKELDMTVNDVKESMKNSGRHLSMDAPLVEGEDSNLYDVLRSGESPNPDRELIHESLRTEIERSLETLTPRE
;
A
#
# COMPACT_ATOMS: atom_id res chain seq x y z
N VAL A 1 15.96 10.45 -20.22
CA VAL A 1 16.66 9.18 -19.88
C VAL A 1 17.54 9.34 -18.64
N SER A 2 18.37 10.38 -18.57
CA SER A 2 19.25 10.63 -17.41
C SER A 2 18.45 10.83 -16.11
N VAL A 3 17.35 11.55 -16.16
CA VAL A 3 16.46 11.74 -14.99
C VAL A 3 15.71 10.46 -14.65
N ALA A 4 15.19 9.73 -15.64
CA ALA A 4 14.45 8.47 -15.41
C ALA A 4 15.32 7.40 -14.74
N LYS A 5 16.62 7.32 -15.06
CA LYS A 5 17.55 6.38 -14.43
C LYS A 5 17.67 6.54 -12.91
N GLN A 6 17.44 7.74 -12.37
CA GLN A 6 17.50 8.00 -10.92
C GLN A 6 16.30 7.37 -10.16
N TYR A 7 15.23 7.04 -10.87
CA TYR A 7 13.97 6.51 -10.30
C TYR A 7 13.74 5.03 -10.62
N GLN A 8 14.76 4.33 -11.10
CA GLN A 8 14.69 2.87 -11.33
C GLN A 8 14.43 2.10 -10.03
N ASN A 9 13.87 0.89 -10.17
CA ASN A 9 13.61 -0.05 -9.06
C ASN A 9 12.58 0.44 -8.03
N GLN A 10 11.75 1.42 -8.39
CA GLN A 10 10.69 1.95 -7.52
C GLN A 10 9.28 1.44 -7.86
N GLY A 11 9.18 0.45 -8.75
CA GLY A 11 7.91 -0.20 -9.10
C GLY A 11 7.45 0.02 -10.55
N LEU A 12 8.15 0.87 -11.33
CA LEU A 12 7.95 1.04 -12.76
C LEU A 12 9.21 0.62 -13.54
N THR A 13 9.02 0.15 -14.76
CA THR A 13 10.13 -0.19 -15.67
C THR A 13 10.78 1.08 -16.21
N LEU A 14 12.06 1.00 -16.62
CA LEU A 14 12.76 2.16 -17.19
C LEU A 14 12.07 2.73 -18.44
N PRO A 15 11.56 1.93 -19.39
CA PRO A 15 10.79 2.44 -20.53
C PRO A 15 9.55 3.23 -20.09
N ASP A 16 8.80 2.77 -19.10
CA ASP A 16 7.62 3.47 -18.60
C ASP A 16 8.01 4.81 -17.97
N LEU A 17 9.07 4.84 -17.17
CA LEU A 17 9.59 6.08 -16.57
C LEU A 17 10.04 7.09 -17.64
N ILE A 18 10.64 6.62 -18.75
CA ILE A 18 11.02 7.49 -19.86
C ILE A 18 9.78 8.05 -20.55
N ASN A 19 8.74 7.22 -20.79
CA ASN A 19 7.51 7.65 -21.43
C ASN A 19 6.76 8.68 -20.57
N GLU A 20 6.65 8.45 -19.28
CA GLU A 20 6.07 9.42 -18.34
C GLU A 20 6.88 10.72 -18.27
N GLY A 21 8.21 10.60 -18.31
CA GLY A 21 9.12 11.75 -18.41
C GLY A 21 8.92 12.54 -19.71
N ASN A 22 8.66 11.86 -20.83
CA ASN A 22 8.36 12.51 -22.13
C ASN A 22 7.05 13.29 -22.08
N LEU A 23 6.01 12.76 -21.37
CA LEU A 23 4.78 13.52 -21.15
C LEU A 23 5.03 14.81 -20.36
N GLY A 24 5.90 14.74 -19.34
CA GLY A 24 6.35 15.92 -18.61
C GLY A 24 7.10 16.91 -19.50
N LEU A 25 7.97 16.42 -20.40
CA LEU A 25 8.72 17.24 -21.34
C LEU A 25 7.81 17.97 -22.33
N ILE A 26 6.77 17.30 -22.84
CA ILE A 26 5.77 17.92 -23.73
C ILE A 26 5.03 19.05 -23.02
N LYS A 27 4.58 18.82 -21.77
CA LYS A 27 3.96 19.84 -20.94
C LYS A 27 4.88 21.04 -20.70
N ALA A 28 6.18 20.78 -20.49
CA ALA A 28 7.18 21.81 -20.33
C ALA A 28 7.33 22.66 -21.63
N ALA A 29 7.39 22.00 -22.78
CA ALA A 29 7.51 22.69 -24.08
C ALA A 29 6.31 23.58 -24.37
N GLN A 30 5.09 23.16 -24.05
CA GLN A 30 3.88 23.94 -24.22
C GLN A 30 3.79 25.20 -23.34
N ARG A 31 4.46 25.17 -22.18
CA ARG A 31 4.41 26.25 -21.18
C ARG A 31 5.69 27.07 -21.09
N PHE A 32 6.69 26.73 -21.86
CA PHE A 32 7.96 27.42 -21.83
C PHE A 32 7.84 28.77 -22.55
N ASP A 33 8.35 29.82 -21.90
CA ASP A 33 8.42 31.16 -22.40
C ASP A 33 9.91 31.54 -22.62
N GLU A 34 10.30 31.65 -23.87
CA GLU A 34 11.68 31.98 -24.28
C GLU A 34 12.10 33.40 -23.94
N THR A 35 11.13 34.31 -23.76
CA THR A 35 11.40 35.74 -23.50
C THR A 35 12.03 35.97 -22.13
N ARG A 36 11.93 35.00 -21.22
CA ARG A 36 12.45 35.10 -19.84
C ARG A 36 13.95 34.86 -19.69
N GLY A 37 14.66 34.56 -20.77
CA GLY A 37 16.12 34.42 -20.77
C GLY A 37 16.70 33.17 -20.09
N PHE A 38 15.85 32.21 -19.68
CA PHE A 38 16.29 30.95 -19.08
C PHE A 38 16.42 29.85 -20.12
N LYS A 39 17.35 28.91 -19.91
CA LYS A 39 17.49 27.72 -20.76
C LYS A 39 16.31 26.77 -20.57
N PHE A 40 15.72 26.30 -21.66
CA PHE A 40 14.60 25.34 -21.64
C PHE A 40 14.88 24.11 -20.75
N ILE A 41 16.11 23.57 -20.80
CA ILE A 41 16.46 22.37 -20.03
C ILE A 41 16.29 22.57 -18.52
N SER A 42 16.59 23.74 -17.98
CA SER A 42 16.46 24.06 -16.56
C SER A 42 15.00 24.05 -16.11
N TYR A 43 14.10 24.51 -16.99
CA TYR A 43 12.66 24.48 -16.75
C TYR A 43 12.06 23.07 -16.94
N ALA A 44 12.47 22.37 -18.00
CA ALA A 44 11.95 21.07 -18.37
C ALA A 44 12.25 19.97 -17.33
N VAL A 45 13.42 20.03 -16.68
CA VAL A 45 13.79 19.03 -15.64
C VAL A 45 12.77 18.95 -14.50
N TRP A 46 12.17 20.09 -14.12
CA TRP A 46 11.13 20.11 -13.07
C TRP A 46 9.86 19.39 -13.52
N TRP A 47 9.41 19.61 -14.76
CA TRP A 47 8.25 18.96 -15.33
C TRP A 47 8.45 17.45 -15.52
N ILE A 48 9.64 17.07 -16.00
CA ILE A 48 10.02 15.65 -16.16
C ILE A 48 9.98 14.96 -14.80
N ARG A 49 10.61 15.55 -13.78
CA ARG A 49 10.64 14.99 -12.43
C ARG A 49 9.24 14.88 -11.84
N GLN A 50 8.45 15.92 -11.97
CA GLN A 50 7.07 15.96 -11.48
C GLN A 50 6.21 14.86 -12.13
N SER A 51 6.30 14.69 -13.45
CA SER A 51 5.56 13.66 -14.17
C SER A 51 5.97 12.25 -13.74
N ILE A 52 7.27 11.99 -13.61
CA ILE A 52 7.78 10.69 -13.14
C ILE A 52 7.32 10.39 -11.71
N LEU A 53 7.40 11.34 -10.79
CA LEU A 53 6.97 11.16 -9.40
C LEU A 53 5.46 10.93 -9.30
N GLN A 54 4.68 11.63 -10.13
CA GLN A 54 3.24 11.40 -10.20
C GLN A 54 2.92 9.99 -10.71
N ALA A 55 3.57 9.55 -11.79
CA ALA A 55 3.39 8.20 -12.34
C ALA A 55 3.79 7.11 -11.33
N LEU A 56 4.90 7.29 -10.62
CA LEU A 56 5.30 6.39 -9.53
C LEU A 56 4.25 6.32 -8.41
N ALA A 57 3.69 7.45 -8.02
CA ALA A 57 2.67 7.50 -7.00
C ALA A 57 1.37 6.79 -7.41
N GLU A 58 1.00 6.88 -8.70
CA GLU A 58 -0.27 6.35 -9.21
C GLU A 58 -0.18 4.89 -9.67
N GLN A 59 0.97 4.46 -10.22
CA GLN A 59 1.08 3.20 -10.97
C GLN A 59 2.06 2.19 -10.34
N SER A 60 2.90 2.59 -9.38
CA SER A 60 3.93 1.69 -8.84
C SER A 60 3.38 0.61 -7.91
N ARG A 61 2.14 0.74 -7.44
CA ARG A 61 1.50 -0.20 -6.52
C ARG A 61 0.39 -0.98 -7.23
N ILE A 62 0.26 -2.29 -6.93
CA ILE A 62 -0.85 -3.11 -7.43
C ILE A 62 -2.19 -2.53 -6.94
N VAL A 63 -2.27 -2.18 -5.65
CA VAL A 63 -3.42 -1.47 -5.09
C VAL A 63 -3.08 0.02 -5.04
N ARG A 64 -3.75 0.81 -5.87
CA ARG A 64 -3.54 2.26 -5.96
C ARG A 64 -3.96 2.95 -4.66
N LEU A 65 -3.10 3.83 -4.16
CA LEU A 65 -3.39 4.70 -3.03
C LEU A 65 -3.66 6.15 -3.51
N PRO A 66 -4.56 6.90 -2.84
CA PRO A 66 -4.73 8.32 -3.10
C PRO A 66 -3.43 9.11 -2.86
N LEU A 67 -3.17 10.13 -3.67
CA LEU A 67 -1.95 10.96 -3.59
C LEU A 67 -1.75 11.59 -2.20
N ASN A 68 -2.84 11.98 -1.55
CA ASN A 68 -2.80 12.54 -0.19
C ASN A 68 -2.25 11.53 0.83
N LYS A 69 -2.66 10.25 0.74
CA LYS A 69 -2.16 9.19 1.62
C LYS A 69 -0.68 8.88 1.35
N ILE A 70 -0.26 8.89 0.08
CA ILE A 70 1.15 8.72 -0.30
C ILE A 70 1.99 9.87 0.26
N GLY A 71 1.50 11.12 0.17
CA GLY A 71 2.14 12.27 0.77
C GLY A 71 2.31 12.14 2.29
N SER A 72 1.29 11.66 2.99
CA SER A 72 1.34 11.39 4.44
C SER A 72 2.35 10.29 4.78
N ILE A 73 2.34 9.17 4.04
CA ILE A 73 3.29 8.07 4.22
C ILE A 73 4.73 8.56 4.04
N ASN A 74 5.01 9.36 3.02
CA ASN A 74 6.34 9.90 2.78
C ASN A 74 6.82 10.84 3.91
N LYS A 75 5.91 11.67 4.46
CA LYS A 75 6.21 12.52 5.61
C LYS A 75 6.52 11.70 6.85
N ILE A 76 5.72 10.67 7.11
CA ILE A 76 5.89 9.76 8.26
C ILE A 76 7.22 9.00 8.13
N ASN A 77 7.54 8.43 6.97
CA ASN A 77 8.79 7.72 6.76
C ASN A 77 10.02 8.63 6.93
N LYS A 78 9.93 9.88 6.45
CA LYS A 78 10.99 10.85 6.64
C LYS A 78 11.18 11.21 8.13
N MET A 79 10.09 11.43 8.85
CA MET A 79 10.15 11.73 10.27
C MET A 79 10.63 10.54 11.09
N TYR A 80 10.18 9.31 10.73
CA TYR A 80 10.65 8.07 11.31
C TYR A 80 12.17 7.96 11.24
N ALA A 81 12.77 8.15 10.06
CA ALA A 81 14.20 8.09 9.86
C ALA A 81 14.97 9.17 10.67
N LEU A 82 14.42 10.39 10.76
CA LEU A 82 15.01 11.46 11.56
C LEU A 82 14.98 11.16 13.06
N LEU A 83 13.85 10.68 13.58
CA LEU A 83 13.72 10.34 14.99
C LEU A 83 14.53 9.09 15.37
N GLU A 84 14.60 8.11 14.49
CA GLU A 84 15.45 6.93 14.68
C GLU A 84 16.92 7.32 14.78
N GLN A 85 17.38 8.22 13.90
CA GLN A 85 18.75 8.73 13.93
C GLN A 85 19.05 9.55 15.20
N SER A 86 18.07 10.34 15.68
CA SER A 86 18.29 11.19 16.87
C SER A 86 18.18 10.44 18.20
N ASN A 87 17.30 9.43 18.27
CA ASN A 87 17.01 8.72 19.51
C ASN A 87 17.74 7.36 19.61
N GLU A 88 18.43 6.94 18.56
CA GLU A 88 19.14 5.63 18.45
C GLU A 88 18.21 4.43 18.74
N ARG A 89 16.88 4.62 18.60
CA ARG A 89 15.84 3.60 18.77
C ARG A 89 14.68 3.85 17.82
N PRO A 90 13.89 2.82 17.48
CA PRO A 90 12.69 3.01 16.67
C PRO A 90 11.69 3.91 17.39
N PRO A 91 11.19 4.99 16.73
CA PRO A 91 10.24 5.92 17.32
C PRO A 91 8.85 5.29 17.48
N SER A 92 8.12 5.69 18.51
CA SER A 92 6.73 5.28 18.68
C SER A 92 5.79 6.07 17.76
N ALA A 93 4.60 5.50 17.47
CA ALA A 93 3.59 6.20 16.67
C ALA A 93 3.13 7.52 17.31
N GLU A 94 3.22 7.63 18.64
CA GLU A 94 2.85 8.82 19.40
C GLU A 94 3.89 9.94 19.24
N GLU A 95 5.17 9.60 19.22
CA GLU A 95 6.27 10.54 18.97
C GLU A 95 6.18 11.14 17.57
N ILE A 96 5.94 10.28 16.56
CA ILE A 96 5.76 10.73 15.16
C ILE A 96 4.52 11.62 15.02
N ALA A 97 3.40 11.23 15.65
CA ALA A 97 2.15 11.99 15.62
C ALA A 97 2.31 13.39 16.20
N LYS A 98 3.07 13.51 17.30
CA LYS A 98 3.36 14.79 17.96
C LYS A 98 4.21 15.72 17.09
N GLU A 99 5.22 15.18 16.42
CA GLU A 99 6.10 15.98 15.56
C GLU A 99 5.42 16.43 14.26
N LEU A 100 4.52 15.62 13.71
CA LEU A 100 3.82 15.93 12.46
C LEU A 100 2.47 16.62 12.66
N ASP A 101 2.04 16.85 13.90
CA ASP A 101 0.73 17.39 14.25
C ASP A 101 -0.42 16.59 13.61
N MET A 102 -0.32 15.25 13.70
CA MET A 102 -1.29 14.28 13.16
C MET A 102 -1.89 13.45 14.29
N THR A 103 -3.06 12.81 14.00
CA THR A 103 -3.62 11.88 14.97
C THR A 103 -2.80 10.58 15.04
N VAL A 104 -2.69 9.99 16.22
CA VAL A 104 -1.98 8.70 16.41
C VAL A 104 -2.58 7.59 15.55
N ASN A 105 -3.90 7.62 15.35
CA ASN A 105 -4.60 6.66 14.51
C ASN A 105 -4.21 6.80 13.03
N ASP A 106 -4.11 8.03 12.52
CA ASP A 106 -3.67 8.27 11.12
C ASP A 106 -2.24 7.80 10.89
N VAL A 107 -1.35 7.99 11.88
CA VAL A 107 0.02 7.50 11.80
C VAL A 107 0.05 5.98 11.77
N LYS A 108 -0.67 5.30 12.68
CA LYS A 108 -0.77 3.84 12.72
C LYS A 108 -1.35 3.27 11.44
N GLU A 109 -2.43 3.85 10.90
CA GLU A 109 -3.02 3.45 9.63
C GLU A 109 -2.05 3.64 8.46
N SER A 110 -1.37 4.78 8.41
CA SER A 110 -0.40 5.08 7.36
C SER A 110 0.81 4.15 7.41
N MET A 111 1.31 3.81 8.59
CA MET A 111 2.40 2.83 8.77
C MET A 111 1.96 1.43 8.32
N LYS A 112 0.74 1.01 8.65
CA LYS A 112 0.16 -0.28 8.20
C LYS A 112 0.05 -0.35 6.69
N ASN A 113 -0.34 0.75 6.03
CA ASN A 113 -0.52 0.84 4.58
C ASN A 113 0.78 1.14 3.82
N SER A 114 1.88 1.43 4.51
CA SER A 114 3.16 1.74 3.86
C SER A 114 3.83 0.50 3.27
N GLY A 115 3.54 -0.69 3.78
CA GLY A 115 4.10 -1.96 3.32
C GLY A 115 3.85 -2.22 1.84
N ARG A 116 4.78 -2.92 1.19
CA ARG A 116 4.56 -3.47 -0.15
C ARG A 116 3.81 -4.80 -0.04
N HIS A 117 3.04 -5.13 -1.08
CA HIS A 117 2.42 -6.44 -1.21
C HIS A 117 3.48 -7.53 -1.34
N LEU A 118 3.19 -8.67 -0.75
CA LEU A 118 3.99 -9.88 -0.85
C LEU A 118 3.31 -10.85 -1.83
N SER A 119 4.08 -11.62 -2.58
CA SER A 119 3.55 -12.71 -3.39
C SER A 119 3.13 -13.85 -2.49
N MET A 120 1.93 -14.40 -2.70
CA MET A 120 1.47 -15.58 -1.98
C MET A 120 2.16 -16.86 -2.44
N ASP A 121 2.69 -16.87 -3.67
CA ASP A 121 3.44 -17.98 -4.25
C ASP A 121 4.94 -17.93 -3.89
N ALA A 122 5.37 -16.89 -3.16
CA ALA A 122 6.76 -16.81 -2.72
C ALA A 122 7.06 -17.91 -1.70
N PRO A 123 8.18 -18.64 -1.83
CA PRO A 123 8.57 -19.64 -0.85
C PRO A 123 8.82 -18.99 0.52
N LEU A 124 8.38 -19.63 1.59
CA LEU A 124 8.57 -19.16 2.98
C LEU A 124 10.02 -19.25 3.41
N VAL A 125 10.70 -20.30 2.96
CA VAL A 125 12.13 -20.54 3.19
C VAL A 125 12.78 -20.87 1.86
N GLU A 126 13.97 -20.31 1.57
CA GLU A 126 14.73 -20.64 0.37
C GLU A 126 15.04 -22.14 0.31
N GLY A 127 14.51 -22.83 -0.71
CA GLY A 127 14.73 -24.26 -0.95
C GLY A 127 13.60 -25.18 -0.47
N GLU A 128 12.51 -24.65 0.08
CA GLU A 128 11.28 -25.40 0.35
C GLU A 128 10.18 -25.09 -0.64
N ASP A 129 9.35 -26.08 -0.98
CA ASP A 129 8.19 -25.94 -1.86
C ASP A 129 6.96 -25.33 -1.12
N SER A 130 7.08 -25.04 0.18
CA SER A 130 5.99 -24.48 0.99
C SER A 130 5.81 -22.98 0.72
N ASN A 131 4.62 -22.60 0.29
CA ASN A 131 4.24 -21.24 -0.04
C ASN A 131 3.40 -20.61 1.07
N LEU A 132 3.32 -19.27 1.07
CA LEU A 132 2.43 -18.53 1.98
C LEU A 132 0.97 -18.97 1.83
N TYR A 133 0.58 -19.42 0.64
CA TYR A 133 -0.75 -19.93 0.34
C TYR A 133 -1.12 -21.18 1.15
N ASP A 134 -0.16 -22.06 1.44
CA ASP A 134 -0.37 -23.31 2.18
C ASP A 134 -0.59 -23.06 3.68
N VAL A 135 -0.11 -21.93 4.19
CA VAL A 135 -0.21 -21.55 5.61
C VAL A 135 -1.47 -20.75 5.92
N LEU A 136 -1.99 -20.02 4.94
CA LEU A 136 -3.19 -19.20 5.11
C LEU A 136 -4.44 -20.07 5.15
N ARG A 137 -5.11 -20.11 6.32
CA ARG A 137 -6.40 -20.77 6.46
C ARG A 137 -7.53 -19.86 6.01
N SER A 138 -8.47 -20.41 5.24
CA SER A 138 -9.74 -19.74 4.94
C SER A 138 -10.59 -19.69 6.20
N GLY A 139 -10.76 -18.50 6.80
CA GLY A 139 -11.58 -18.30 7.99
C GLY A 139 -13.08 -18.42 7.76
N GLU A 140 -13.51 -18.32 6.50
CA GLU A 140 -14.93 -18.32 6.08
C GLU A 140 -15.37 -19.65 5.46
N SER A 141 -14.47 -20.63 5.33
CA SER A 141 -14.88 -21.96 4.86
C SER A 141 -15.85 -22.57 5.87
N PRO A 142 -17.10 -22.91 5.47
CA PRO A 142 -18.02 -23.58 6.38
C PRO A 142 -17.38 -24.86 6.85
N ASN A 143 -17.14 -24.93 8.16
CA ASN A 143 -16.61 -26.14 8.77
C ASN A 143 -17.74 -27.18 8.74
N PRO A 144 -17.58 -28.33 8.02
CA PRO A 144 -18.61 -29.34 7.89
C PRO A 144 -19.07 -29.88 9.23
N ASP A 145 -18.19 -29.94 10.21
CA ASP A 145 -18.55 -30.35 11.58
C ASP A 145 -19.55 -29.39 12.22
N ARG A 146 -19.45 -28.10 11.94
CA ARG A 146 -20.34 -27.08 12.49
C ARG A 146 -21.75 -27.16 11.90
N GLU A 147 -21.82 -27.45 10.61
CA GLU A 147 -23.09 -27.67 9.91
C GLU A 147 -23.78 -28.93 10.43
N LEU A 148 -23.04 -30.00 10.61
CA LEU A 148 -23.52 -31.28 11.14
C LEU A 148 -24.04 -31.15 12.58
N ILE A 149 -23.34 -30.40 13.42
CA ILE A 149 -23.77 -30.06 14.78
C ILE A 149 -25.07 -29.25 14.77
N HIS A 150 -25.20 -28.27 13.89
CA HIS A 150 -26.41 -27.47 13.74
C HIS A 150 -27.61 -28.31 13.28
N GLU A 151 -27.41 -29.23 12.35
CA GLU A 151 -28.46 -30.12 11.86
C GLU A 151 -28.89 -31.13 12.92
N SER A 152 -27.94 -31.71 13.66
CA SER A 152 -28.21 -32.56 14.80
C SER A 152 -29.00 -31.85 15.90
N LEU A 153 -28.59 -30.62 16.24
CA LEU A 153 -29.29 -29.79 17.23
C LEU A 153 -30.72 -29.48 16.80
N ARG A 154 -30.93 -29.16 15.54
CA ARG A 154 -32.25 -28.91 14.99
C ARG A 154 -33.16 -30.14 15.09
N THR A 155 -32.64 -31.30 14.75
CA THR A 155 -33.38 -32.58 14.88
C THR A 155 -33.76 -32.90 16.32
N GLU A 156 -32.85 -32.66 17.28
CA GLU A 156 -33.13 -32.84 18.70
C GLU A 156 -34.19 -31.86 19.24
N ILE A 157 -34.15 -30.60 18.78
CA ILE A 157 -35.18 -29.60 19.12
C ILE A 157 -36.55 -30.01 18.57
N GLU A 158 -36.64 -30.44 17.30
CA GLU A 158 -37.86 -30.91 16.69
C GLU A 158 -38.45 -32.12 17.45
N ARG A 159 -37.64 -33.11 17.82
CA ARG A 159 -38.05 -34.23 18.63
C ARG A 159 -38.57 -33.81 20.02
N SER A 160 -37.89 -32.85 20.66
CA SER A 160 -38.29 -32.35 21.95
C SER A 160 -39.64 -31.61 21.88
N LEU A 161 -39.86 -30.86 20.80
CA LEU A 161 -41.11 -30.14 20.56
C LEU A 161 -42.29 -31.10 20.27
N GLU A 162 -42.06 -32.25 19.64
CA GLU A 162 -43.08 -33.27 19.39
C GLU A 162 -43.57 -33.95 20.69
N THR A 163 -42.80 -33.90 21.78
CA THR A 163 -43.19 -34.46 23.07
C THR A 163 -44.03 -33.52 23.91
N LEU A 164 -44.18 -32.25 23.50
CA LEU A 164 -44.94 -31.23 24.22
C LEU A 164 -46.44 -31.34 23.89
N THR A 165 -47.29 -31.06 24.87
CA THR A 165 -48.74 -31.02 24.66
C THR A 165 -49.15 -29.73 23.97
N PRO A 166 -50.33 -29.69 23.22
CA PRO A 166 -50.80 -28.49 22.47
C PRO A 166 -51.06 -27.23 23.30
N ARG A 167 -50.85 -27.29 24.60
CA ARG A 167 -50.96 -26.15 25.54
C ARG A 167 -49.65 -25.70 26.17
N GLU A 168 -48.58 -26.39 25.93
CA GLU A 168 -47.21 -26.07 26.34
C GLU A 168 -46.39 -25.52 25.13
#